data_2ca8afae1b1c8ced840951097a0593ab
#
_entry.id   2ca8afae1b1c8ced840951097a0593ab
#
_cell.length_a   1.000
_cell.length_b   1.000
_cell.length_c   1.000
_cell.angle_alpha   90.00
_cell.angle_beta   90.00
_cell.angle_gamma   90.00
#
_symmetry.space_group_name_H-M   'P 1'
#
loop_
_entity.id
_entity.type
_entity.pdbx_description
1 polymer ?
#
loop_
_entity_poly.entity_id
_entity_poly.type
_entity_poly.pdbx_seq_one_letter_code
_entity_poly.pdbx_strand_id
1 'polypeptide(L)'
;MNDRVFPHAHAHKLEDPERLKWLPPAQVLAALELREGMRVADVGAGTGYFALPMAQAVGGNGHVYAIDLQPEMLAKLEAKLQSLSVSSVSLHQGDASHLPLPDSCCEVVLFANLWHEINDHAAVIKEAARLLVPAGRIAILDWRAELDSPPGPPRDIRISAESVCEFLQEHGCGSASKQHIGEYSYLVIATVAR
;
A
#
# COMPACT_ATOMS: atom_id res chain seq x y z
N MET A 1 21.87 -4.92 4.37
CA MET A 1 20.93 -3.99 3.72
C MET A 1 20.03 -4.85 2.83
N ASN A 2 18.72 -4.69 2.84
CA ASN A 2 17.85 -5.50 1.99
C ASN A 2 17.98 -4.95 0.55
N ASP A 3 18.61 -5.70 -0.34
CA ASP A 3 18.86 -5.28 -1.74
C ASP A 3 17.57 -5.18 -2.57
N ARG A 4 16.41 -5.52 -1.99
CA ARG A 4 15.09 -5.46 -2.65
C ARG A 4 14.36 -4.12 -2.45
N VAL A 5 14.78 -3.30 -1.46
CA VAL A 5 14.10 -2.03 -1.16
C VAL A 5 14.35 -1.01 -2.27
N PHE A 6 13.27 -0.42 -2.79
CA PHE A 6 13.37 0.62 -3.81
C PHE A 6 14.15 1.83 -3.28
N PRO A 7 15.28 2.23 -3.93
CA PRO A 7 16.13 3.28 -3.39
C PRO A 7 15.49 4.67 -3.50
N HIS A 8 15.49 5.47 -2.43
CA HIS A 8 15.01 6.85 -2.44
C HIS A 8 15.71 7.75 -3.48
N ALA A 9 16.93 7.43 -3.89
CA ALA A 9 17.64 8.12 -4.98
C ALA A 9 16.87 8.04 -6.32
N HIS A 10 16.02 7.02 -6.49
CA HIS A 10 15.18 6.84 -7.68
C HIS A 10 13.75 7.36 -7.51
N ALA A 11 13.45 8.09 -6.42
CA ALA A 11 12.11 8.60 -6.12
C ALA A 11 11.47 9.39 -7.27
N HIS A 12 12.27 10.03 -8.14
CA HIS A 12 11.76 10.71 -9.34
C HIS A 12 10.98 9.79 -10.29
N LYS A 13 11.28 8.48 -10.32
CA LYS A 13 10.51 7.50 -11.11
C LYS A 13 9.10 7.28 -10.56
N LEU A 14 8.89 7.52 -9.27
CA LEU A 14 7.56 7.44 -8.64
C LEU A 14 6.68 8.64 -9.00
N GLU A 15 7.29 9.70 -9.51
CA GLU A 15 6.65 10.96 -9.91
C GLU A 15 6.34 11.02 -11.42
N ASP A 16 6.71 9.99 -12.19
CA ASP A 16 6.50 9.98 -13.64
C ASP A 16 5.01 10.04 -13.98
N PRO A 17 4.54 11.05 -14.73
CA PRO A 17 3.13 11.17 -15.13
C PRO A 17 2.63 9.95 -15.94
N GLU A 18 3.50 9.25 -16.65
CA GLU A 18 3.14 8.03 -17.38
C GLU A 18 2.62 6.93 -16.43
N ARG A 19 3.02 6.98 -15.15
CA ARG A 19 2.54 6.05 -14.13
C ARG A 19 1.01 6.10 -13.99
N LEU A 20 0.39 7.24 -14.17
CA LEU A 20 -1.08 7.38 -14.13
C LEU A 20 -1.78 6.58 -15.23
N LYS A 21 -1.12 6.31 -16.36
CA LYS A 21 -1.69 5.54 -17.46
C LYS A 21 -1.73 4.05 -17.15
N TRP A 22 -0.69 3.52 -16.52
CA TRP A 22 -0.56 2.09 -16.27
C TRP A 22 -0.83 1.67 -14.82
N LEU A 23 -0.87 2.62 -13.88
CA LEU A 23 -1.25 2.40 -12.47
C LEU A 23 -2.18 3.54 -11.99
N PRO A 24 -3.42 3.62 -12.48
CA PRO A 24 -4.34 4.70 -12.14
C PRO A 24 -4.83 4.57 -10.69
N PRO A 25 -4.52 5.53 -9.77
CA PRO A 25 -4.95 5.45 -8.38
C PRO A 25 -6.47 5.36 -8.21
N ALA A 26 -7.23 6.00 -9.10
CA ALA A 26 -8.69 5.99 -9.04
C ALA A 26 -9.28 4.56 -9.12
N GLN A 27 -8.67 3.65 -9.90
CA GLN A 27 -9.13 2.26 -9.95
C GLN A 27 -8.88 1.53 -8.62
N VAL A 28 -7.72 1.78 -7.99
CA VAL A 28 -7.39 1.18 -6.68
C VAL A 28 -8.33 1.71 -5.61
N LEU A 29 -8.53 3.02 -5.52
CA LEU A 29 -9.40 3.63 -4.52
C LEU A 29 -10.86 3.18 -4.66
N ALA A 30 -11.35 3.04 -5.89
CA ALA A 30 -12.69 2.50 -6.16
C ALA A 30 -12.82 1.06 -5.67
N ALA A 31 -11.82 0.21 -5.93
CA ALA A 31 -11.80 -1.17 -5.46
C ALA A 31 -11.67 -1.28 -3.94
N LEU A 32 -10.97 -0.35 -3.30
CA LEU A 32 -10.88 -0.24 -1.85
C LEU A 32 -12.18 0.29 -1.22
N GLU A 33 -13.14 0.77 -2.01
CA GLU A 33 -14.41 1.35 -1.53
C GLU A 33 -14.19 2.38 -0.41
N LEU A 34 -13.19 3.24 -0.58
CA LEU A 34 -12.89 4.27 0.41
C LEU A 34 -14.05 5.27 0.49
N ARG A 35 -14.36 5.70 1.71
CA ARG A 35 -15.46 6.63 2.00
C ARG A 35 -14.98 7.73 2.93
N GLU A 36 -15.66 8.86 2.88
CA GLU A 36 -15.43 9.95 3.83
C GLU A 36 -15.50 9.46 5.30
N GLY A 37 -14.56 9.93 6.10
CA GLY A 37 -14.44 9.57 7.51
C GLY A 37 -13.65 8.29 7.81
N MET A 38 -13.26 7.51 6.79
CA MET A 38 -12.42 6.32 7.00
C MET A 38 -10.99 6.69 7.42
N ARG A 39 -10.39 5.81 8.22
CA ARG A 39 -8.97 5.84 8.57
C ARG A 39 -8.27 4.72 7.82
N VAL A 40 -7.23 5.04 7.12
CA VAL A 40 -6.54 4.10 6.22
C VAL A 40 -5.04 4.19 6.40
N ALA A 41 -4.33 3.09 6.21
CA ALA A 41 -2.88 3.05 6.25
C ALA A 41 -2.31 2.75 4.86
N ASP A 42 -1.35 3.57 4.41
CA ASP A 42 -0.55 3.39 3.20
C ASP A 42 0.85 2.97 3.64
N VAL A 43 1.17 1.68 3.56
CA VAL A 43 2.44 1.11 4.02
C VAL A 43 3.39 0.97 2.84
N GLY A 44 4.56 1.60 2.94
CA GLY A 44 5.45 1.86 1.82
C GLY A 44 4.96 3.06 0.99
N ALA A 45 4.50 4.11 1.67
CA ALA A 45 3.85 5.27 1.04
C ALA A 45 4.75 6.02 0.04
N GLY A 46 6.07 5.86 0.13
CA GLY A 46 7.02 6.54 -0.72
C GLY A 46 6.81 8.05 -0.72
N THR A 47 6.67 8.62 -1.91
CA THR A 47 6.42 10.05 -2.10
C THR A 47 4.94 10.41 -2.13
N GLY A 48 4.04 9.49 -1.73
CA GLY A 48 2.61 9.74 -1.55
C GLY A 48 1.74 9.51 -2.78
N TYR A 49 2.15 8.63 -3.69
CA TYR A 49 1.37 8.33 -4.90
C TYR A 49 -0.06 7.86 -4.59
N PHE A 50 -0.24 7.07 -3.52
CA PHE A 50 -1.56 6.65 -3.02
C PHE A 50 -2.02 7.49 -1.83
N ALA A 51 -1.14 7.90 -0.91
CA ALA A 51 -1.52 8.66 0.28
C ALA A 51 -2.29 9.94 -0.05
N LEU A 52 -1.88 10.68 -1.09
CA LEU A 52 -2.57 11.93 -1.49
C LEU A 52 -3.99 11.69 -2.03
N PRO A 53 -4.22 10.81 -3.01
CA PRO A 53 -5.59 10.52 -3.45
C PRO A 53 -6.43 9.80 -2.38
N MET A 54 -5.84 9.01 -1.49
CA MET A 54 -6.54 8.44 -0.33
C MET A 54 -7.03 9.54 0.61
N ALA A 55 -6.18 10.54 0.91
CA ALA A 55 -6.57 11.69 1.74
C ALA A 55 -7.76 12.45 1.15
N GLN A 56 -7.79 12.60 -0.17
CA GLN A 56 -8.93 13.18 -0.89
C GLN A 56 -10.21 12.36 -0.71
N ALA A 57 -10.11 11.02 -0.84
CA ALA A 57 -11.24 10.11 -0.77
C ALA A 57 -11.83 10.02 0.65
N VAL A 58 -10.99 10.03 1.68
CA VAL A 58 -11.45 9.96 3.08
C VAL A 58 -11.91 11.32 3.64
N GLY A 59 -11.56 12.41 2.96
CA GLY A 59 -11.99 13.76 3.34
C GLY A 59 -11.41 14.27 4.66
N GLY A 60 -11.91 15.43 5.09
CA GLY A 60 -11.41 16.11 6.31
C GLY A 60 -11.76 15.41 7.63
N ASN A 61 -12.76 14.52 7.63
CA ASN A 61 -13.17 13.73 8.78
C ASN A 61 -12.49 12.37 8.86
N GLY A 62 -11.77 11.95 7.78
CA GLY A 62 -10.99 10.74 7.72
C GLY A 62 -9.52 10.99 8.01
N HIS A 63 -8.72 9.93 7.93
CA HIS A 63 -7.29 10.03 8.18
C HIS A 63 -6.49 9.00 7.37
N VAL A 64 -5.32 9.41 6.89
CA VAL A 64 -4.35 8.54 6.23
C VAL A 64 -3.08 8.47 7.08
N TYR A 65 -2.74 7.26 7.51
CA TYR A 65 -1.43 6.96 8.08
C TYR A 65 -0.50 6.58 6.92
N ALA A 66 0.44 7.45 6.57
CA ALA A 66 1.44 7.18 5.55
C ALA A 66 2.74 6.71 6.22
N ILE A 67 3.11 5.46 5.98
CA ILE A 67 4.26 4.82 6.62
C ILE A 67 5.30 4.48 5.57
N ASP A 68 6.56 4.80 5.84
CA ASP A 68 7.68 4.36 5.00
C ASP A 68 8.91 4.06 5.87
N LEU A 69 9.75 3.14 5.41
CA LEU A 69 11.01 2.80 6.07
C LEU A 69 12.03 3.93 5.91
N GLN A 70 12.00 4.63 4.77
CA GLN A 70 12.99 5.62 4.37
C GLN A 70 12.54 7.04 4.73
N PRO A 71 13.22 7.73 5.67
CA PRO A 71 12.84 9.09 6.06
C PRO A 71 12.95 10.09 4.90
N GLU A 72 13.79 9.83 3.91
CA GLU A 72 13.93 10.67 2.73
C GLU A 72 12.68 10.63 1.83
N MET A 73 11.97 9.50 1.81
CA MET A 73 10.67 9.40 1.12
C MET A 73 9.62 10.21 1.85
N LEU A 74 9.54 10.07 3.17
CA LEU A 74 8.61 10.83 4.01
C LEU A 74 8.85 12.34 3.95
N ALA A 75 10.11 12.78 3.91
CA ALA A 75 10.42 14.20 3.76
C ALA A 75 9.89 14.79 2.43
N LYS A 76 9.93 14.02 1.33
CA LYS A 76 9.34 14.43 0.06
C LYS A 76 7.82 14.49 0.12
N LEU A 77 7.20 13.51 0.76
CA LEU A 77 5.75 13.51 0.98
C LEU A 77 5.32 14.68 1.85
N GLU A 78 6.05 14.96 2.93
CA GLU A 78 5.79 16.10 3.82
C GLU A 78 5.76 17.42 3.06
N ALA A 79 6.78 17.67 2.22
CA ALA A 79 6.84 18.87 1.40
C ALA A 79 5.61 19.01 0.47
N LYS A 80 5.12 17.90 -0.11
CA LYS A 80 3.89 17.91 -0.92
C LYS A 80 2.65 18.21 -0.09
N LEU A 81 2.50 17.56 1.08
CA LEU A 81 1.37 17.79 1.98
C LEU A 81 1.28 19.27 2.39
N GLN A 82 2.42 19.87 2.72
CA GLN A 82 2.51 21.29 3.05
C GLN A 82 2.11 22.17 1.87
N SER A 83 2.66 21.90 0.67
CA SER A 83 2.36 22.67 -0.54
C SER A 83 0.89 22.63 -0.95
N LEU A 84 0.21 21.50 -0.68
CA LEU A 84 -1.19 21.27 -1.00
C LEU A 84 -2.14 21.57 0.17
N SER A 85 -1.61 21.98 1.34
CA SER A 85 -2.38 22.22 2.56
C SER A 85 -3.22 21.01 3.00
N VAL A 86 -2.70 19.79 2.83
CA VAL A 86 -3.36 18.55 3.25
C VAL A 86 -3.02 18.24 4.70
N SER A 87 -4.00 18.21 5.58
CA SER A 87 -3.84 17.96 7.02
C SER A 87 -4.34 16.58 7.50
N SER A 88 -5.05 15.85 6.64
CA SER A 88 -5.60 14.53 6.96
C SER A 88 -4.62 13.37 6.78
N VAL A 89 -3.31 13.65 6.64
CA VAL A 89 -2.25 12.65 6.51
C VAL A 89 -1.24 12.83 7.63
N SER A 90 -0.91 11.75 8.34
CA SER A 90 0.23 11.70 9.27
C SER A 90 1.34 10.83 8.74
N LEU A 91 2.58 11.23 8.97
CA LEU A 91 3.79 10.54 8.50
C LEU A 91 4.42 9.76 9.63
N HIS A 92 4.74 8.50 9.37
CA HIS A 92 5.33 7.60 10.34
C HIS A 92 6.51 6.85 9.71
N GLN A 93 7.68 6.93 10.32
CA GLN A 93 8.79 6.07 9.94
C GLN A 93 8.65 4.72 10.64
N GLY A 94 8.67 3.63 9.86
CA GLY A 94 8.55 2.29 10.42
C GLY A 94 8.78 1.18 9.41
N ASP A 95 9.12 0.00 9.93
CA ASP A 95 9.17 -1.24 9.16
C ASP A 95 7.77 -1.84 9.07
N ALA A 96 7.41 -2.42 7.92
CA ALA A 96 6.08 -3.01 7.68
C ALA A 96 5.72 -4.14 8.66
N SER A 97 6.70 -4.80 9.25
CA SER A 97 6.53 -5.85 10.27
C SER A 97 6.34 -5.30 11.69
N HIS A 98 6.56 -3.99 11.90
CA HIS A 98 6.40 -3.32 13.20
C HIS A 98 6.06 -1.85 13.00
N LEU A 99 4.76 -1.56 12.89
CA LEU A 99 4.26 -0.24 12.55
C LEU A 99 4.00 0.59 13.82
N PRO A 100 4.42 1.87 13.88
CA PRO A 100 4.31 2.72 15.06
C PRO A 100 2.90 3.31 15.21
N LEU A 101 1.88 2.46 15.13
CA LEU A 101 0.47 2.82 15.20
C LEU A 101 -0.26 1.99 16.26
N PRO A 102 -1.34 2.50 16.86
CA PRO A 102 -2.12 1.75 17.84
C PRO A 102 -2.93 0.62 17.18
N ASP A 103 -3.36 -0.35 18.00
CA ASP A 103 -4.25 -1.42 17.57
C ASP A 103 -5.60 -0.85 17.09
N SER A 104 -6.20 -1.53 16.12
CA SER A 104 -7.56 -1.22 15.63
C SER A 104 -7.75 0.26 15.25
N CYS A 105 -6.76 0.84 14.59
CA CYS A 105 -6.75 2.27 14.23
C CYS A 105 -7.24 2.55 12.81
N CYS A 106 -7.38 1.55 11.94
CA CYS A 106 -7.79 1.76 10.55
C CYS A 106 -8.72 0.68 10.00
N GLU A 107 -9.47 1.06 8.98
CA GLU A 107 -10.42 0.20 8.26
C GLU A 107 -9.77 -0.51 7.07
N VAL A 108 -8.70 0.07 6.51
CA VAL A 108 -7.95 -0.49 5.37
C VAL A 108 -6.46 -0.30 5.58
N VAL A 109 -5.68 -1.34 5.30
CA VAL A 109 -4.22 -1.28 5.17
C VAL A 109 -3.86 -1.62 3.73
N LEU A 110 -3.21 -0.69 3.03
CA LEU A 110 -2.73 -0.86 1.65
C LEU A 110 -1.22 -1.07 1.65
N PHE A 111 -0.77 -2.09 0.93
CA PHE A 111 0.61 -2.31 0.51
C PHE A 111 0.68 -2.14 -1.01
N ALA A 112 1.28 -1.06 -1.48
CA ALA A 112 1.32 -0.76 -2.91
C ALA A 112 2.74 -0.85 -3.46
N ASN A 113 2.99 -1.81 -4.36
CA ASN A 113 4.30 -2.10 -4.95
C ASN A 113 5.40 -2.32 -3.88
N LEU A 114 5.03 -2.97 -2.78
CA LEU A 114 5.89 -3.25 -1.65
C LEU A 114 6.02 -4.75 -1.37
N TRP A 115 5.00 -5.55 -1.73
CA TRP A 115 4.91 -6.95 -1.34
C TRP A 115 6.13 -7.77 -1.80
N HIS A 116 6.61 -7.55 -3.02
CA HIS A 116 7.81 -8.21 -3.55
C HIS A 116 9.12 -7.82 -2.85
N GLU A 117 9.15 -6.75 -2.06
CA GLU A 117 10.32 -6.31 -1.29
C GLU A 117 10.37 -6.93 0.12
N ILE A 118 9.25 -7.48 0.61
CA ILE A 118 9.10 -8.02 1.96
C ILE A 118 9.79 -9.38 2.08
N ASN A 119 10.53 -9.59 3.18
CA ASN A 119 11.16 -10.86 3.49
C ASN A 119 10.28 -11.74 4.39
N ASP A 120 9.60 -11.15 5.38
CA ASP A 120 8.73 -11.86 6.33
C ASP A 120 7.29 -11.39 6.16
N HIS A 121 6.61 -11.98 5.17
CA HIS A 121 5.21 -11.70 4.88
C HIS A 121 4.27 -12.03 6.05
N ALA A 122 4.60 -13.09 6.83
CA ALA A 122 3.76 -13.50 7.95
C ALA A 122 3.77 -12.44 9.07
N ALA A 123 4.95 -11.90 9.41
CA ALA A 123 5.05 -10.81 10.37
C ALA A 123 4.28 -9.56 9.90
N VAL A 124 4.37 -9.22 8.61
CA VAL A 124 3.66 -8.07 8.01
C VAL A 124 2.14 -8.24 8.05
N ILE A 125 1.61 -9.43 7.71
CA ILE A 125 0.16 -9.68 7.79
C ILE A 125 -0.34 -9.67 9.23
N LYS A 126 0.42 -10.23 10.17
CA LYS A 126 0.10 -10.16 11.60
C LYS A 126 0.01 -8.71 12.09
N GLU A 127 0.95 -7.89 11.66
CA GLU A 127 1.00 -6.47 12.03
C GLU A 127 -0.14 -5.68 11.38
N ALA A 128 -0.43 -5.90 10.09
CA ALA A 128 -1.58 -5.31 9.42
C ALA A 128 -2.90 -5.69 10.11
N ALA A 129 -3.05 -6.96 10.49
CA ALA A 129 -4.23 -7.42 11.23
C ALA A 129 -4.36 -6.74 12.60
N ARG A 130 -3.25 -6.45 13.30
CA ARG A 130 -3.26 -5.69 14.55
C ARG A 130 -3.86 -4.28 14.37
N LEU A 131 -3.49 -3.60 13.29
CA LEU A 131 -3.95 -2.24 13.00
C LEU A 131 -5.41 -2.17 12.60
N LEU A 132 -5.96 -3.25 12.03
CA LEU A 132 -7.29 -3.25 11.48
C LEU A 132 -8.36 -3.37 12.56
N VAL A 133 -9.46 -2.64 12.38
CA VAL A 133 -10.71 -2.85 13.12
C VAL A 133 -11.34 -4.20 12.72
N PRO A 134 -12.31 -4.74 13.49
CA PRO A 134 -13.09 -5.92 13.05
C PRO A 134 -13.67 -5.73 11.66
N ALA A 135 -13.55 -6.73 10.80
CA ALA A 135 -13.92 -6.68 9.38
C ALA A 135 -13.13 -5.66 8.53
N GLY A 136 -12.01 -5.17 9.04
CA GLY A 136 -11.07 -4.36 8.27
C GLY A 136 -10.41 -5.16 7.15
N ARG A 137 -9.84 -4.48 6.17
CA ARG A 137 -9.35 -5.08 4.93
C ARG A 137 -7.87 -4.85 4.73
N ILE A 138 -7.17 -5.91 4.33
CA ILE A 138 -5.81 -5.86 3.80
C ILE A 138 -5.92 -5.80 2.28
N ALA A 139 -5.17 -4.88 1.68
CA ALA A 139 -5.08 -4.73 0.24
C ALA A 139 -3.61 -4.79 -0.21
N ILE A 140 -3.31 -5.66 -1.14
CA ILE A 140 -1.97 -5.84 -1.72
C ILE A 140 -2.06 -5.56 -3.22
N LEU A 141 -1.45 -4.46 -3.62
CA LEU A 141 -1.29 -4.04 -5.00
C LEU A 141 0.15 -4.29 -5.41
N ASP A 142 0.38 -5.16 -6.41
CA ASP A 142 1.73 -5.45 -6.85
C ASP A 142 1.78 -5.84 -8.33
N TRP A 143 2.97 -6.13 -8.83
CA TRP A 143 3.28 -6.39 -10.23
C TRP A 143 2.83 -7.79 -10.66
N ARG A 144 2.23 -7.87 -11.82
CA ARG A 144 1.82 -9.12 -12.45
C ARG A 144 3.05 -9.97 -12.78
N ALA A 145 3.11 -11.17 -12.20
CA ALA A 145 4.26 -12.08 -12.32
C ALA A 145 4.35 -12.74 -13.70
N GLU A 146 3.22 -12.86 -14.40
CA GLU A 146 3.14 -13.50 -15.71
C GLU A 146 3.64 -12.63 -16.87
N LEU A 147 3.82 -11.32 -16.67
CA LEU A 147 4.26 -10.40 -17.72
C LEU A 147 5.79 -10.38 -17.86
N ASP A 148 6.28 -10.41 -19.11
CA ASP A 148 7.71 -10.49 -19.37
C ASP A 148 8.46 -9.17 -19.17
N SER A 149 7.85 -8.02 -19.47
CA SER A 149 8.56 -6.73 -19.52
C SER A 149 7.73 -5.52 -19.08
N PRO A 150 7.06 -5.53 -17.91
CA PRO A 150 6.45 -4.31 -17.38
C PRO A 150 7.52 -3.36 -16.81
N PRO A 151 7.17 -2.09 -16.60
CA PRO A 151 8.03 -1.13 -15.91
C PRO A 151 8.05 -1.44 -14.40
N GLY A 152 8.77 -2.47 -13.97
CA GLY A 152 8.76 -2.93 -12.59
C GLY A 152 10.02 -3.70 -12.22
N PRO A 153 10.01 -4.37 -11.06
CA PRO A 153 11.14 -5.17 -10.62
C PRO A 153 11.36 -6.37 -11.54
N PRO A 154 12.52 -7.02 -11.45
CA PRO A 154 12.80 -8.28 -12.16
C PRO A 154 11.71 -9.32 -11.91
N ARG A 155 11.44 -10.17 -12.92
CA ARG A 155 10.33 -11.14 -12.87
C ARG A 155 10.47 -12.17 -11.75
N ASP A 156 11.70 -12.54 -11.41
CA ASP A 156 12.04 -13.55 -10.41
C ASP A 156 11.69 -13.16 -8.98
N ILE A 157 11.48 -11.86 -8.70
CA ILE A 157 11.04 -11.38 -7.39
C ILE A 157 9.55 -11.03 -7.34
N ARG A 158 8.81 -11.10 -8.47
CA ARG A 158 7.39 -10.85 -8.48
C ARG A 158 6.61 -12.03 -7.92
N ILE A 159 5.57 -11.73 -7.15
CA ILE A 159 4.70 -12.73 -6.54
C ILE A 159 3.36 -12.69 -7.28
N SER A 160 2.80 -13.85 -7.64
CA SER A 160 1.52 -13.90 -8.34
C SER A 160 0.35 -13.52 -7.42
N ALA A 161 -0.74 -13.02 -8.01
CA ALA A 161 -1.97 -12.72 -7.26
C ALA A 161 -2.54 -13.97 -6.61
N GLU A 162 -2.42 -15.13 -7.26
CA GLU A 162 -2.83 -16.43 -6.74
C GLU A 162 -2.09 -16.77 -5.44
N SER A 163 -0.76 -16.68 -5.47
CA SER A 163 0.09 -16.94 -4.30
C SER A 163 -0.21 -15.99 -3.15
N VAL A 164 -0.52 -14.73 -3.45
CA VAL A 164 -0.95 -13.76 -2.42
C VAL A 164 -2.29 -14.15 -1.83
N CYS A 165 -3.28 -14.56 -2.63
CA CYS A 165 -4.58 -15.01 -2.12
C CYS A 165 -4.44 -16.23 -1.21
N GLU A 166 -3.69 -17.23 -1.64
CA GLU A 166 -3.41 -18.45 -0.85
C GLU A 166 -2.73 -18.10 0.48
N PHE A 167 -1.69 -17.29 0.42
CA PHE A 167 -0.95 -16.85 1.60
C PHE A 167 -1.84 -16.10 2.61
N LEU A 168 -2.69 -15.18 2.16
CA LEU A 168 -3.61 -14.46 3.05
C LEU A 168 -4.61 -15.41 3.73
N GLN A 169 -5.14 -16.41 3.01
CA GLN A 169 -6.05 -17.39 3.57
C GLN A 169 -5.37 -18.27 4.63
N GLU A 170 -4.14 -18.74 4.37
CA GLU A 170 -3.34 -19.51 5.31
C GLU A 170 -3.00 -18.73 6.59
N HIS A 171 -2.97 -17.39 6.51
CA HIS A 171 -2.65 -16.51 7.64
C HIS A 171 -3.89 -15.84 8.27
N GLY A 172 -5.06 -16.49 8.15
CA GLY A 172 -6.25 -16.12 8.91
C GLY A 172 -7.06 -14.96 8.31
N CYS A 173 -6.82 -14.59 7.06
CA CYS A 173 -7.72 -13.72 6.32
C CYS A 173 -8.87 -14.52 5.71
N GLY A 174 -10.02 -13.87 5.54
CA GLY A 174 -11.17 -14.43 4.83
C GLY A 174 -10.91 -14.57 3.33
N SER A 175 -11.97 -14.87 2.57
CA SER A 175 -11.86 -14.99 1.11
C SER A 175 -11.22 -13.76 0.50
N ALA A 176 -10.16 -13.97 -0.26
CA ALA A 176 -9.49 -12.92 -1.00
C ALA A 176 -10.13 -12.76 -2.38
N SER A 177 -10.43 -11.52 -2.76
CA SER A 177 -10.76 -11.15 -4.13
C SER A 177 -9.52 -10.65 -4.85
N LYS A 178 -9.43 -10.88 -6.16
CA LYS A 178 -8.34 -10.37 -6.99
C LYS A 178 -8.85 -9.75 -8.29
N GLN A 179 -8.17 -8.71 -8.75
CA GLN A 179 -8.46 -8.06 -10.03
C GLN A 179 -7.19 -7.41 -10.61
N HIS A 180 -7.20 -7.18 -11.92
CA HIS A 180 -6.13 -6.40 -12.56
C HIS A 180 -6.36 -4.91 -12.35
N ILE A 181 -5.27 -4.17 -12.15
CA ILE A 181 -5.24 -2.72 -12.07
C ILE A 181 -4.32 -2.20 -13.16
N GLY A 182 -4.86 -1.40 -14.05
CA GLY A 182 -4.11 -0.95 -15.23
C GLY A 182 -3.56 -2.13 -16.03
N GLU A 183 -2.42 -1.94 -16.66
CA GLU A 183 -1.82 -2.93 -17.55
C GLU A 183 -0.93 -3.94 -16.81
N TYR A 184 -0.20 -3.51 -15.78
CA TYR A 184 0.92 -4.26 -15.22
C TYR A 184 0.73 -4.73 -13.78
N SER A 185 -0.37 -4.35 -13.12
CA SER A 185 -0.57 -4.64 -11.72
C SER A 185 -1.79 -5.50 -11.45
N TYR A 186 -1.79 -6.15 -10.30
CA TYR A 186 -2.97 -6.76 -9.70
C TYR A 186 -3.25 -6.12 -8.34
N LEU A 187 -4.49 -6.22 -7.89
CA LEU A 187 -4.91 -5.89 -6.54
C LEU A 187 -5.60 -7.10 -5.92
N VAL A 188 -5.11 -7.52 -4.76
CA VAL A 188 -5.76 -8.53 -3.91
C VAL A 188 -6.30 -7.84 -2.66
N ILE A 189 -7.55 -8.12 -2.31
CA ILE A 189 -8.21 -7.58 -1.11
C ILE A 189 -8.77 -8.75 -0.30
N ALA A 190 -8.45 -8.82 0.99
CA ALA A 190 -9.00 -9.78 1.92
C ALA A 190 -9.47 -9.11 3.21
N THR A 191 -10.54 -9.63 3.82
CA THR A 191 -11.02 -9.19 5.13
C THR A 191 -10.31 -9.98 6.22
N VAL A 192 -9.91 -9.30 7.31
CA VAL A 192 -9.35 -9.99 8.47
C VAL A 192 -10.47 -10.64 9.26
N ALA A 193 -10.40 -11.96 9.45
CA ALA A 193 -11.30 -12.69 10.33
C ALA A 193 -10.90 -12.44 11.79
N ARG A 194 -11.73 -11.72 12.52
CA ARG A 194 -11.65 -11.58 13.99
C ARG A 194 -12.96 -11.97 14.61
#